data_5e1765d80c9ed20a11e6d31dcce7069b
#
_entry.id   5e1765d80c9ed20a11e6d31dcce7069b
#
_cell.length_a   1.000
_cell.length_b   1.000
_cell.length_c   1.000
_cell.angle_alpha   90.00
_cell.angle_beta   90.00
_cell.angle_gamma   90.00
#
_symmetry.space_group_name_H-M   'P 1'
#
loop_
_entity.id
_entity.type
_entity.pdbx_description
1 polymer ?
#
loop_
_entity_poly.entity_id
_entity_poly.type
_entity_poly.pdbx_seq_one_letter_code
_entity_poly.pdbx_strand_id
1 'polypeptide(L)'
;RIALDVFALLMSVYSYSHHAFTAEFDANAPVNLTGKVLKVEWINPHAWVHMAVEEAGKKTTWMVEGGTPNTLIRNGITKQSIKPGTVIVVRGYQSKGKLCLPRCIANGRDVTFPDGRKVFMGSSGTGAPRDGADPRERR
;
A
#
# COMPACT_ATOMS: atom_id res chain seq x y z
N ARG A 1 -14.65 -32.08 30.69
CA ARG A 1 -13.32 -32.10 30.05
C ARG A 1 -13.36 -31.65 28.60
N ILE A 2 -14.43 -31.96 27.84
CA ILE A 2 -14.53 -31.58 26.42
C ILE A 2 -14.82 -30.06 26.22
N ALA A 3 -15.41 -29.39 27.19
CA ALA A 3 -15.75 -27.97 27.10
C ALA A 3 -14.57 -27.01 27.29
N LEU A 4 -13.46 -27.43 27.92
CA LEU A 4 -12.28 -26.62 28.14
C LEU A 4 -11.38 -26.59 26.89
N ASP A 5 -11.35 -27.69 26.12
CA ASP A 5 -10.47 -27.81 24.95
C ASP A 5 -10.98 -27.01 23.75
N VAL A 6 -12.29 -26.77 23.66
CA VAL A 6 -12.89 -25.95 22.58
C VAL A 6 -12.63 -24.45 22.78
N PHE A 7 -12.50 -24.01 24.05
CA PHE A 7 -12.28 -22.60 24.35
C PHE A 7 -10.84 -22.14 24.01
N ALA A 8 -9.87 -23.05 24.12
CA ALA A 8 -8.47 -22.77 23.81
C ALA A 8 -8.21 -22.63 22.31
N LEU A 9 -9.03 -23.25 21.45
CA LEU A 9 -8.86 -23.22 19.99
C LEU A 9 -9.39 -21.93 19.36
N LEU A 10 -10.28 -21.20 20.06
CA LEU A 10 -10.88 -19.95 19.52
C LEU A 10 -10.02 -18.69 19.77
N MET A 11 -8.99 -18.79 20.60
CA MET A 11 -8.11 -17.64 20.92
C MET A 11 -6.95 -17.44 19.94
N SER A 12 -6.72 -18.35 19.01
CA SER A 12 -5.55 -18.30 18.13
C SER A 12 -5.74 -17.56 16.80
N VAL A 13 -6.94 -17.03 16.55
CA VAL A 13 -7.28 -16.45 15.22
C VAL A 13 -7.06 -14.94 15.13
N TYR A 14 -6.79 -14.25 16.23
CA TYR A 14 -6.69 -12.78 16.25
C TYR A 14 -5.28 -12.20 16.06
N SER A 15 -4.26 -13.03 15.87
CA SER A 15 -2.86 -12.58 15.92
C SER A 15 -2.22 -12.24 14.56
N TYR A 16 -2.91 -12.46 13.44
CA TYR A 16 -2.27 -12.35 12.11
C TYR A 16 -2.33 -10.97 11.45
N SER A 17 -3.12 -10.04 11.98
CA SER A 17 -3.38 -8.76 11.30
C SER A 17 -2.35 -7.65 11.54
N HIS A 18 -1.66 -7.66 12.69
CA HIS A 18 -0.80 -6.55 13.10
C HIS A 18 0.67 -6.63 12.65
N HIS A 19 1.10 -7.74 12.10
CA HIS A 19 2.51 -7.98 11.73
C HIS A 19 2.82 -7.87 10.23
N ALA A 20 1.83 -7.70 9.37
CA ALA A 20 2.01 -7.75 7.92
C ALA A 20 2.95 -6.63 7.41
N PHE A 21 2.77 -5.38 7.87
CA PHE A 21 3.59 -4.26 7.44
C PHE A 21 5.06 -4.45 7.85
N THR A 22 5.32 -4.65 9.14
CA THR A 22 6.68 -4.73 9.69
C THR A 22 7.45 -5.98 9.23
N ALA A 23 6.75 -6.99 8.72
CA ALA A 23 7.40 -8.17 8.13
C ALA A 23 8.03 -7.86 6.78
N GLU A 24 7.45 -6.97 5.97
CA GLU A 24 7.84 -6.73 4.59
C GLU A 24 8.38 -5.32 4.32
N PHE A 25 7.91 -4.33 5.06
CA PHE A 25 8.23 -2.92 4.83
C PHE A 25 8.97 -2.27 5.98
N ASP A 26 9.72 -1.21 5.65
CA ASP A 26 10.55 -0.48 6.60
C ASP A 26 9.94 0.90 6.91
N ALA A 27 9.47 1.06 8.14
CA ALA A 27 8.93 2.33 8.63
C ALA A 27 9.95 3.47 8.62
N ASN A 28 11.24 3.16 8.61
CA ASN A 28 12.34 4.14 8.55
C ASN A 28 12.81 4.43 7.12
N ALA A 29 12.13 3.87 6.11
CA ALA A 29 12.42 4.11 4.71
C ALA A 29 11.21 4.71 3.98
N PRO A 30 10.77 5.93 4.34
CA PRO A 30 9.67 6.60 3.64
C PRO A 30 10.07 6.91 2.20
N VAL A 31 9.09 6.81 1.30
CA VAL A 31 9.25 7.16 -0.11
C VAL A 31 8.18 8.16 -0.53
N ASN A 32 8.55 9.02 -1.47
CA ASN A 32 7.66 9.97 -2.13
C ASN A 32 7.92 9.87 -3.64
N LEU A 33 7.06 9.12 -4.33
CA LEU A 33 7.27 8.70 -5.70
C LEU A 33 6.38 9.50 -6.63
N THR A 34 6.97 10.24 -7.56
CA THR A 34 6.25 10.87 -8.67
C THR A 34 6.52 10.09 -9.94
N GLY A 35 5.49 9.59 -10.58
CA GLY A 35 5.67 8.78 -11.77
C GLY A 35 4.39 8.47 -12.52
N LYS A 36 4.58 7.82 -13.65
CA LYS A 36 3.51 7.43 -14.57
C LYS A 36 3.04 6.01 -14.27
N VAL A 37 1.75 5.83 -14.12
CA VAL A 37 1.16 4.49 -13.98
C VAL A 37 1.41 3.68 -15.24
N LEU A 38 1.95 2.48 -15.08
CA LEU A 38 2.17 1.50 -16.14
C LEU A 38 1.00 0.54 -16.24
N LYS A 39 0.58 -0.03 -15.10
CA LYS A 39 -0.59 -0.90 -14.95
C LYS A 39 -1.01 -0.98 -13.50
N VAL A 40 -2.21 -1.46 -13.26
CA VAL A 40 -2.72 -1.80 -11.93
C VAL A 40 -3.23 -3.24 -11.94
N GLU A 41 -2.78 -4.02 -10.99
CA GLU A 41 -3.31 -5.36 -10.74
C GLU A 41 -4.37 -5.26 -9.66
N TRP A 42 -5.63 -5.48 -10.05
CA TRP A 42 -6.81 -5.44 -9.16
C TRP A 42 -7.06 -6.83 -8.60
N ILE A 43 -6.21 -7.26 -7.67
CA ILE A 43 -6.24 -8.60 -7.08
C ILE A 43 -6.36 -8.52 -5.56
N ASN A 44 -6.93 -9.57 -4.96
CA ASN A 44 -6.96 -9.77 -3.51
C ASN A 44 -5.71 -10.56 -3.06
N PRO A 45 -5.20 -10.33 -1.86
CA PRO A 45 -5.68 -9.40 -0.83
C PRO A 45 -5.20 -7.96 -1.02
N HIS A 46 -4.32 -7.67 -1.97
CA HIS A 46 -3.75 -6.34 -2.20
C HIS A 46 -3.70 -6.03 -3.69
N ALA A 47 -4.21 -4.86 -4.07
CA ALA A 47 -3.96 -4.30 -5.38
C ALA A 47 -2.50 -3.82 -5.49
N TRP A 48 -1.95 -3.84 -6.71
CA TRP A 48 -0.59 -3.40 -6.98
C TRP A 48 -0.58 -2.36 -8.09
N VAL A 49 -0.01 -1.20 -7.80
CA VAL A 49 0.20 -0.14 -8.78
C VAL A 49 1.64 -0.21 -9.27
N HIS A 50 1.81 -0.46 -10.56
CA HIS A 50 3.12 -0.42 -11.20
C HIS A 50 3.32 0.96 -11.83
N MET A 51 4.41 1.62 -11.48
CA MET A 51 4.69 2.97 -11.97
C MET A 51 6.15 3.14 -12.39
N ALA A 52 6.36 3.98 -13.39
CA ALA A 52 7.68 4.41 -13.83
C ALA A 52 8.03 5.74 -13.15
N VAL A 53 9.11 5.73 -12.38
CA VAL A 53 9.63 6.91 -11.68
C VAL A 53 10.95 7.30 -12.32
N GLU A 54 11.10 8.57 -12.63
CA GLU A 54 12.34 9.12 -13.17
C GLU A 54 12.93 10.13 -12.19
N GLU A 55 14.13 9.83 -11.69
CA GLU A 55 14.87 10.68 -10.77
C GLU A 55 16.30 10.83 -11.27
N ALA A 56 16.79 12.07 -11.39
CA ALA A 56 18.14 12.38 -11.83
C ALA A 56 18.54 11.66 -13.14
N GLY A 57 17.60 11.57 -14.10
CA GLY A 57 17.80 10.91 -15.39
C GLY A 57 17.76 9.38 -15.36
N LYS A 58 17.54 8.78 -14.18
CA LYS A 58 17.41 7.34 -14.01
C LYS A 58 15.94 6.95 -13.92
N LYS A 59 15.51 6.00 -14.77
CA LYS A 59 14.18 5.39 -14.71
C LYS A 59 14.20 4.16 -13.84
N THR A 60 13.25 4.09 -12.92
CA THR A 60 13.07 2.96 -12.02
C THR A 60 11.61 2.55 -12.04
N THR A 61 11.34 1.25 -12.13
CA THR A 61 9.99 0.72 -11.97
C THR A 61 9.72 0.42 -10.52
N TRP A 62 8.61 0.91 -10.02
CA TRP A 62 8.10 0.64 -8.69
C TRP A 62 6.83 -0.19 -8.75
N MET A 63 6.72 -1.11 -7.83
CA MET A 63 5.52 -1.89 -7.58
C MET A 63 5.00 -1.51 -6.19
N VAL A 64 3.88 -0.81 -6.15
CA VAL A 64 3.34 -0.22 -4.93
C VAL A 64 2.12 -1.00 -4.48
N GLU A 65 2.20 -1.57 -3.29
CA GLU A 65 1.09 -2.27 -2.65
C GLU A 65 0.03 -1.28 -2.16
N GLY A 66 -1.21 -1.53 -2.53
CA GLY A 66 -2.37 -0.82 -2.02
C GLY A 66 -3.24 -1.70 -1.14
N GLY A 67 -4.41 -1.20 -0.78
CA GLY A 67 -5.45 -1.97 -0.12
C GLY A 67 -6.11 -2.97 -1.06
N THR A 68 -7.18 -3.63 -0.57
CA THR A 68 -7.99 -4.50 -1.43
C THR A 68 -8.65 -3.67 -2.55
N PRO A 69 -8.97 -4.28 -3.70
CA PRO A 69 -9.70 -3.59 -4.76
C PRO A 69 -10.97 -2.89 -4.27
N ASN A 70 -11.76 -3.54 -3.42
CA ASN A 70 -12.99 -2.96 -2.87
C ASN A 70 -12.70 -1.74 -1.98
N THR A 71 -11.66 -1.78 -1.17
CA THR A 71 -11.25 -0.64 -0.33
C THR A 71 -10.83 0.54 -1.20
N LEU A 72 -10.05 0.31 -2.24
CA LEU A 72 -9.63 1.36 -3.17
C LEU A 72 -10.83 2.02 -3.87
N ILE A 73 -11.77 1.22 -4.37
CA ILE A 73 -12.98 1.71 -5.03
C ILE A 73 -13.81 2.55 -4.06
N ARG A 74 -14.03 2.12 -2.82
CA ARG A 74 -14.74 2.90 -1.80
C ARG A 74 -14.06 4.22 -1.48
N ASN A 75 -12.75 4.29 -1.61
CA ASN A 75 -11.98 5.51 -1.40
C ASN A 75 -11.90 6.39 -2.65
N GLY A 76 -12.54 6.01 -3.75
CA GLY A 76 -12.57 6.77 -4.99
C GLY A 76 -11.40 6.49 -5.93
N ILE A 77 -10.64 5.42 -5.70
CA ILE A 77 -9.59 4.95 -6.59
C ILE A 77 -10.17 3.88 -7.50
N THR A 78 -10.52 4.26 -8.73
CA THR A 78 -11.16 3.39 -9.72
C THR A 78 -10.23 3.15 -10.90
N LYS A 79 -10.61 2.22 -11.78
CA LYS A 79 -9.87 1.97 -13.03
C LYS A 79 -9.78 3.21 -13.92
N GLN A 80 -10.75 4.12 -13.84
CA GLN A 80 -10.74 5.38 -14.59
C GLN A 80 -9.82 6.43 -14.00
N SER A 81 -9.71 6.48 -12.65
CA SER A 81 -8.88 7.48 -11.97
C SER A 81 -7.39 7.14 -11.97
N ILE A 82 -7.03 5.87 -12.14
CA ILE A 82 -5.64 5.39 -12.08
C ILE A 82 -5.24 4.54 -13.29
N LYS A 83 -5.76 4.88 -14.44
CA LYS A 83 -5.44 4.17 -15.69
C LYS A 83 -3.99 4.38 -16.13
N PRO A 84 -3.43 3.47 -16.95
CA PRO A 84 -2.09 3.63 -17.50
C PRO A 84 -1.87 5.00 -18.15
N GLY A 85 -0.69 5.58 -17.93
CA GLY A 85 -0.33 6.91 -18.41
C GLY A 85 -0.64 8.04 -17.44
N THR A 86 -1.47 7.84 -16.41
CA THR A 86 -1.74 8.84 -15.39
C THR A 86 -0.49 9.11 -14.56
N VAL A 87 -0.14 10.38 -14.37
CA VAL A 87 0.95 10.79 -13.47
C VAL A 87 0.38 10.96 -12.07
N ILE A 88 0.96 10.24 -11.11
CA ILE A 88 0.53 10.26 -9.71
C ILE A 88 1.70 10.51 -8.79
N VAL A 89 1.41 10.97 -7.58
CA VAL A 89 2.38 11.04 -6.49
C VAL A 89 1.95 10.06 -5.42
N VAL A 90 2.83 9.11 -5.08
CA VAL A 90 2.58 8.11 -4.04
C VAL A 90 3.51 8.34 -2.88
N ARG A 91 2.97 8.46 -1.66
CA ARG A 91 3.74 8.39 -0.43
C ARG A 91 3.57 7.00 0.19
N GLY A 92 4.63 6.51 0.77
CA GLY A 92 4.61 5.21 1.42
C GLY A 92 5.94 4.84 2.02
N TYR A 93 6.19 3.54 2.11
CA TYR A 93 7.40 2.99 2.73
C TYR A 93 7.99 1.91 1.84
N GLN A 94 9.32 1.92 1.70
CA GLN A 94 10.03 0.93 0.90
C GLN A 94 10.05 -0.44 1.60
N SER A 95 10.17 -1.50 0.81
CA SER A 95 10.38 -2.84 1.32
C SER A 95 11.70 -2.95 2.11
N LYS A 96 11.74 -3.85 3.06
CA LYS A 96 12.97 -4.23 3.77
C LYS A 96 14.02 -4.71 2.78
N GLY A 97 15.30 -4.40 3.06
CA GLY A 97 16.41 -4.74 2.20
C GLY A 97 16.57 -3.82 0.99
N LYS A 98 15.60 -2.98 0.67
CA LYS A 98 15.65 -1.96 -0.39
C LYS A 98 16.10 -2.50 -1.75
N LEU A 99 15.78 -3.75 -2.05
CA LEU A 99 16.09 -4.37 -3.33
C LEU A 99 15.19 -3.80 -4.43
N CYS A 100 15.84 -3.37 -5.54
CA CYS A 100 15.18 -2.76 -6.69
C CYS A 100 15.48 -3.51 -8.00
N LEU A 101 15.60 -4.84 -7.93
CA LEU A 101 15.87 -5.69 -9.09
C LEU A 101 14.84 -6.83 -9.16
N PRO A 102 14.04 -6.90 -10.23
CA PRO A 102 13.96 -6.00 -11.41
C PRO A 102 13.21 -4.70 -11.14
N ARG A 103 12.58 -4.54 -9.96
CA ARG A 103 11.79 -3.36 -9.58
C ARG A 103 11.86 -3.13 -8.08
N CYS A 104 11.66 -1.87 -7.68
CA CYS A 104 11.52 -1.51 -6.28
C CYS A 104 10.11 -1.84 -5.80
N ILE A 105 9.97 -2.14 -4.52
CA ILE A 105 8.69 -2.46 -3.88
C ILE A 105 8.44 -1.49 -2.74
N ALA A 106 7.22 -0.97 -2.66
CA ALA A 106 6.78 -0.12 -1.58
C ALA A 106 5.35 -0.47 -1.13
N ASN A 107 5.04 -0.13 0.12
CA ASN A 107 3.67 -0.06 0.63
C ASN A 107 3.15 1.36 0.43
N GLY A 108 2.07 1.53 -0.31
CA GLY A 108 1.46 2.83 -0.56
C GLY A 108 0.57 3.27 0.60
N ARG A 109 0.72 4.54 1.00
CA ARG A 109 -0.13 5.17 2.03
C ARG A 109 -1.20 6.03 1.38
N ASP A 110 -0.80 6.99 0.59
CA ASP A 110 -1.70 7.86 -0.14
C ASP A 110 -1.21 8.11 -1.56
N VAL A 111 -2.17 8.45 -2.40
CA VAL A 111 -1.95 8.83 -3.79
C VAL A 111 -2.53 10.21 -4.03
N THR A 112 -1.76 11.08 -4.68
CA THR A 112 -2.23 12.36 -5.18
C THR A 112 -2.39 12.28 -6.68
N PHE A 113 -3.58 12.61 -7.15
CA PHE A 113 -3.95 12.63 -8.57
C PHE A 113 -3.60 13.97 -9.24
N PRO A 114 -3.60 14.03 -10.59
CA PRO A 114 -3.29 15.26 -11.32
C PRO A 114 -4.22 16.46 -10.98
N ASP A 115 -5.45 16.20 -10.56
CA ASP A 115 -6.41 17.23 -10.10
C ASP A 115 -6.14 17.74 -8.68
N GLY A 116 -5.09 17.24 -8.02
CA GLY A 116 -4.71 17.59 -6.65
C GLY A 116 -5.43 16.81 -5.56
N ARG A 117 -6.37 15.95 -5.91
CA ARG A 117 -7.08 15.10 -4.95
C ARG A 117 -6.13 14.08 -4.33
N LYS A 118 -6.04 14.08 -3.01
CA LYS A 118 -5.22 13.16 -2.23
C LYS A 118 -6.11 12.12 -1.55
N VAL A 119 -5.81 10.85 -1.76
CA VAL A 119 -6.64 9.73 -1.31
C VAL A 119 -5.79 8.68 -0.62
N PHE A 120 -6.28 8.17 0.50
CA PHE A 120 -5.67 7.02 1.16
C PHE A 120 -5.80 5.78 0.27
N MET A 121 -4.67 5.10 0.01
CA MET A 121 -4.62 3.92 -0.85
C MET A 121 -4.19 2.65 -0.13
N GLY A 122 -3.88 2.74 1.14
CA GLY A 122 -3.41 1.59 1.93
C GLY A 122 -4.55 0.73 2.47
N SER A 123 -4.18 -0.29 3.23
CA SER A 123 -5.10 -1.09 4.02
C SER A 123 -5.14 -0.59 5.45
N SER A 124 -6.34 -0.42 6.01
CA SER A 124 -6.50 -0.19 7.45
C SER A 124 -6.04 -1.43 8.23
N GLY A 125 -5.36 -1.21 9.36
CA GLY A 125 -4.94 -2.30 10.25
C GLY A 125 -3.68 -3.06 9.83
N THR A 126 -2.94 -2.59 8.81
CA THR A 126 -1.66 -3.22 8.41
C THR A 126 -0.52 -2.98 9.39
N GLY A 127 -0.66 -2.04 10.31
CA GLY A 127 0.40 -1.62 11.22
C GLY A 127 1.39 -0.63 10.61
N ALA A 128 1.14 -0.12 9.41
CA ALA A 128 1.93 0.95 8.82
C ALA A 128 1.89 2.22 9.70
N PRO A 129 3.01 2.96 9.82
CA PRO A 129 3.05 4.18 10.61
C PRO A 129 2.02 5.20 10.15
N ARG A 130 1.42 5.88 11.12
CA ARG A 130 0.47 6.96 10.88
C ARG A 130 1.24 8.29 10.92
N ASP A 131 1.18 9.03 9.86
CA ASP A 131 1.81 10.35 9.80
C ASP A 131 0.86 11.49 10.20
N GLY A 132 -0.41 11.16 10.46
CA GLY A 132 -1.44 12.12 10.83
C GLY A 132 -1.91 13.03 9.70
N ALA A 133 -1.41 12.83 8.50
CA ALA A 133 -1.78 13.63 7.33
C ALA A 133 -3.16 13.26 6.77
N ASP A 134 -3.60 12.02 6.96
CA ASP A 134 -4.94 11.55 6.55
C ASP A 134 -5.87 11.51 7.76
N PRO A 135 -7.00 12.25 7.74
CA PRO A 135 -7.97 12.22 8.84
C PRO A 135 -8.49 10.83 9.20
N ARG A 136 -8.49 9.89 8.25
CA ARG A 136 -8.92 8.51 8.46
C ARG A 136 -7.92 7.69 9.28
N GLU A 137 -6.69 8.14 9.40
CA GLU A 137 -5.66 7.50 10.22
C GLU A 137 -5.86 7.73 11.72
N ARG A 138 -6.71 8.69 12.09
CA ARG A 138 -6.90 9.12 13.49
C ARG A 138 -7.91 8.25 14.26
N ARG A 139 -8.39 7.17 13.71
CA ARG A 139 -9.34 6.28 14.38
C ARG A 139 -8.65 5.14 15.12
#